data_278b476c46b91d116c9fb2bc4e3ddd17
#
_entry.id   278b476c46b91d116c9fb2bc4e3ddd17
#
_cell.length_a   1.000
_cell.length_b   1.000
_cell.length_c   1.000
_cell.angle_alpha   90.00
_cell.angle_beta   90.00
_cell.angle_gamma   90.00
#
_symmetry.space_group_name_H-M   'P 1'
#
loop_
_entity.id
_entity.type
_entity.pdbx_description
1 polymer ?
#
loop_
_entity_poly.entity_id
_entity_poly.type
_entity_poly.pdbx_seq_one_letter_code
_entity_poly.pdbx_strand_id
1 'polypeptide(L)'
;MMADKHHCLNRQIVPNRLFPEAVHQSAEEYLHLWRAMYSQAPKKPLLRIWDQFSGSQPTEDGCMMSRAPEMRLDNANSRQDSFTKHLDHKVWIPGPYISFTTSSTAIEDLAQMRVAKRGPQTLTVVDPNSRIANGLPVLHATAEMDHYNIRDPYGQLNEY
;
A
#
# COMPACT_ATOMS: atom_id res chain seq x y z
N MET A 1 -12.24 10.63 -30.52
CA MET A 1 -10.89 10.20 -30.22
C MET A 1 -10.73 10.37 -28.72
N MET A 2 -11.08 9.33 -27.97
CA MET A 2 -11.01 9.38 -26.49
C MET A 2 -9.57 9.00 -26.12
N ALA A 3 -8.87 9.95 -25.50
CA ALA A 3 -7.56 9.71 -24.94
C ALA A 3 -7.69 8.75 -23.77
N ASP A 4 -6.89 7.70 -23.83
CA ASP A 4 -6.79 6.64 -22.84
C ASP A 4 -6.26 7.25 -21.51
N LYS A 5 -7.16 7.46 -20.53
CA LYS A 5 -6.89 8.16 -19.27
C LYS A 5 -6.32 7.25 -18.17
N HIS A 6 -5.80 6.08 -18.54
CA HIS A 6 -5.28 5.11 -17.56
C HIS A 6 -3.77 5.15 -17.38
N HIS A 7 -3.21 6.34 -17.02
CA HIS A 7 -1.79 6.47 -16.69
C HIS A 7 -1.51 6.53 -15.19
N CYS A 8 -2.24 5.75 -14.42
CA CYS A 8 -2.10 5.78 -12.98
C CYS A 8 -0.85 5.12 -12.41
N LEU A 9 -0.21 4.32 -13.06
CA LEU A 9 1.13 3.76 -12.87
C LEU A 9 1.37 2.95 -14.13
N ASN A 10 2.07 3.55 -15.07
CA ASN A 10 2.49 2.84 -16.25
C ASN A 10 3.18 1.55 -15.80
N ARG A 11 2.79 0.44 -16.42
CA ARG A 11 3.30 -0.91 -16.17
C ARG A 11 4.84 -0.98 -16.12
N GLN A 12 5.52 0.03 -16.70
CA GLN A 12 6.98 0.19 -16.68
C GLN A 12 7.51 1.02 -15.51
N ILE A 13 6.70 1.88 -14.89
CA ILE A 13 7.16 2.75 -13.79
C ILE A 13 7.34 1.95 -12.50
N VAL A 14 6.47 1.00 -12.21
CA VAL A 14 6.57 0.18 -10.99
C VAL A 14 7.76 -0.79 -11.04
N PRO A 15 7.97 -1.56 -12.13
CA PRO A 15 9.17 -2.37 -12.26
C PRO A 15 10.46 -1.55 -12.24
N ASN A 16 10.50 -0.38 -12.91
CA ASN A 16 11.69 0.47 -12.98
C ASN A 16 11.99 1.17 -11.66
N ARG A 17 11.00 1.37 -10.79
CA ARG A 17 11.17 1.98 -9.47
C ARG A 17 11.48 0.96 -8.39
N LEU A 18 10.85 -0.19 -8.43
CA LEU A 18 11.18 -1.32 -7.55
C LEU A 18 12.44 -2.05 -8.05
N PHE A 19 12.67 -2.04 -9.37
CA PHE A 19 13.74 -2.79 -10.05
C PHE A 19 14.34 -1.90 -11.17
N PRO A 20 15.24 -0.95 -10.86
CA PRO A 20 15.92 -0.20 -11.90
C PRO A 20 16.59 -1.18 -12.88
N GLU A 21 16.41 -0.90 -14.18
CA GLU A 21 17.03 -1.67 -15.26
C GLU A 21 18.54 -1.67 -15.09
N ALA A 22 19.06 -2.59 -14.43
CA ALA A 22 20.41 -3.10 -14.55
C ALA A 22 20.52 -4.35 -13.68
N VAL A 23 20.26 -5.49 -14.30
CA VAL A 23 21.03 -6.73 -14.13
C VAL A 23 21.18 -7.31 -12.71
N HIS A 24 20.86 -6.61 -11.64
CA HIS A 24 20.85 -7.16 -10.30
C HIS A 24 19.42 -7.09 -9.73
N GLN A 25 18.66 -8.15 -9.96
CA GLN A 25 17.56 -8.43 -9.04
C GLN A 25 18.18 -8.36 -7.66
N SER A 26 17.64 -7.51 -6.78
CA SER A 26 18.18 -7.41 -5.43
C SER A 26 18.15 -8.79 -4.79
N ALA A 27 19.13 -9.13 -3.96
CA ALA A 27 19.14 -10.40 -3.26
C ALA A 27 17.82 -10.62 -2.51
N GLU A 28 17.22 -9.56 -1.99
CA GLU A 28 15.94 -9.59 -1.29
C GLU A 28 14.77 -9.98 -2.18
N GLU A 29 14.73 -9.53 -3.43
CA GLU A 29 13.65 -9.91 -4.34
C GLU A 29 13.70 -11.39 -4.75
N TYR A 30 14.84 -12.07 -4.59
CA TYR A 30 14.93 -13.52 -4.73
C TYR A 30 14.44 -14.26 -3.48
N LEU A 31 14.69 -13.68 -2.31
CA LEU A 31 14.35 -14.30 -1.03
C LEU A 31 12.89 -14.05 -0.67
N HIS A 32 12.38 -12.85 -0.98
CA HIS A 32 11.04 -12.42 -0.65
C HIS A 32 10.43 -11.59 -1.78
N LEU A 33 9.55 -12.22 -2.55
CA LEU A 33 9.03 -11.68 -3.79
C LEU A 33 7.87 -10.72 -3.55
N TRP A 34 8.04 -9.45 -3.96
CA TRP A 34 6.99 -8.41 -3.93
C TRP A 34 6.35 -8.15 -5.29
N ARG A 35 6.63 -8.98 -6.28
CA ARG A 35 6.01 -8.83 -7.61
C ARG A 35 4.54 -9.19 -7.58
N ALA A 36 3.73 -8.45 -8.32
CA ALA A 36 2.29 -8.66 -8.40
C ALA A 36 1.90 -10.11 -8.76
N MET A 37 2.66 -10.77 -9.62
CA MET A 37 2.42 -12.16 -10.02
C MET A 37 2.50 -13.18 -8.88
N TYR A 38 3.13 -12.84 -7.76
CA TYR A 38 3.22 -13.67 -6.55
C TYR A 38 2.27 -13.20 -5.44
N SER A 39 1.58 -12.07 -5.66
CA SER A 39 0.60 -11.57 -4.70
C SER A 39 -0.62 -12.49 -4.65
N GLN A 40 -1.04 -12.85 -3.46
CA GLN A 40 -2.32 -13.53 -3.25
C GLN A 40 -3.40 -12.48 -3.06
N ALA A 41 -4.36 -12.44 -3.99
CA ALA A 41 -5.47 -11.53 -3.86
C ALA A 41 -6.37 -11.91 -2.67
N PRO A 42 -6.67 -10.97 -1.75
CA PRO A 42 -7.71 -11.18 -0.77
C PRO A 42 -9.05 -11.50 -1.47
N LYS A 43 -9.87 -12.37 -0.86
CA LYS A 43 -11.21 -12.70 -1.38
C LYS A 43 -12.20 -11.54 -1.27
N LYS A 44 -11.91 -10.57 -0.42
CA LYS A 44 -12.73 -9.40 -0.17
C LYS A 44 -12.11 -8.17 -0.82
N PRO A 45 -12.90 -7.14 -1.16
CA PRO A 45 -12.37 -5.89 -1.65
C PRO A 45 -11.48 -5.21 -0.60
N LEU A 46 -10.54 -4.42 -1.08
CA LEU A 46 -9.70 -3.56 -0.25
C LEU A 46 -10.45 -2.25 0.02
N LEU A 47 -10.56 -1.89 1.28
CA LEU A 47 -11.30 -0.73 1.76
C LEU A 47 -10.32 0.29 2.37
N ARG A 48 -10.52 1.56 2.06
CA ARG A 48 -9.78 2.68 2.64
C ARG A 48 -10.69 3.88 2.80
N ILE A 49 -10.65 4.52 3.96
CA ILE A 49 -11.24 5.86 4.11
C ILE A 49 -10.15 6.93 4.06
N TRP A 50 -10.50 8.07 3.54
CA TRP A 50 -9.62 9.23 3.45
C TRP A 50 -10.41 10.54 3.50
N ASP A 51 -9.72 11.62 3.83
CA ASP A 51 -10.21 12.98 3.93
C ASP A 51 -9.17 13.97 3.37
N GLN A 52 -9.47 15.25 3.40
CA GLN A 52 -8.57 16.30 2.93
C GLN A 52 -7.22 16.37 3.68
N PHE A 53 -7.11 15.76 4.87
CA PHE A 53 -5.89 15.69 5.66
C PHE A 53 -5.11 14.40 5.46
N SER A 54 -5.64 13.47 4.69
CA SER A 54 -5.00 12.19 4.43
C SER A 54 -3.77 12.35 3.53
N GLY A 55 -2.68 11.70 3.88
CA GLY A 55 -1.41 11.83 3.15
C GLY A 55 -1.41 11.25 1.73
N SER A 56 -2.33 10.29 1.45
CA SER A 56 -2.53 9.71 0.13
C SER A 56 -3.98 9.90 -0.24
N GLN A 57 -4.24 10.69 -1.27
CA GLN A 57 -5.57 10.98 -1.79
C GLN A 57 -5.61 10.62 -3.28
N PRO A 58 -6.80 10.30 -3.83
CA PRO A 58 -6.95 10.16 -5.26
C PRO A 58 -6.60 11.47 -5.98
N THR A 59 -5.89 11.36 -7.08
CA THR A 59 -5.70 12.45 -8.05
C THR A 59 -6.98 12.66 -8.86
N GLU A 60 -7.01 13.72 -9.69
CA GLU A 60 -8.13 13.99 -10.60
C GLU A 60 -8.42 12.80 -11.53
N ASP A 61 -7.42 12.02 -11.87
CA ASP A 61 -7.55 10.80 -12.69
C ASP A 61 -8.06 9.59 -11.89
N GLY A 62 -8.41 9.76 -10.61
CA GLY A 62 -8.86 8.69 -9.72
C GLY A 62 -7.75 7.77 -9.22
N CYS A 63 -6.50 8.15 -9.44
CA CYS A 63 -5.33 7.40 -9.00
C CYS A 63 -4.92 7.78 -7.58
N MET A 64 -4.54 6.80 -6.79
CA MET A 64 -4.03 7.04 -5.45
C MET A 64 -2.55 6.65 -5.38
N MET A 65 -1.70 7.61 -5.07
CA MET A 65 -0.26 7.40 -4.93
C MET A 65 0.16 7.43 -3.47
N SER A 66 1.18 6.66 -3.14
CA SER A 66 1.85 6.76 -1.84
C SER A 66 2.57 8.10 -1.71
N ARG A 67 2.95 8.48 -0.49
CA ARG A 67 3.62 9.76 -0.22
C ARG A 67 5.10 9.78 -0.64
N ALA A 68 5.71 8.61 -0.80
CA ALA A 68 7.09 8.45 -1.27
C ALA A 68 7.20 7.30 -2.28
N PRO A 69 6.58 7.44 -3.46
CA PRO A 69 6.56 6.37 -4.47
C PRO A 69 7.94 6.06 -5.04
N GLU A 70 8.90 7.00 -4.88
CA GLU A 70 10.28 6.85 -5.37
C GLU A 70 11.21 6.13 -4.37
N MET A 71 10.71 5.79 -3.18
CA MET A 71 11.54 5.13 -2.16
C MET A 71 12.04 3.78 -2.65
N ARG A 72 13.35 3.57 -2.57
CA ARG A 72 13.97 2.30 -2.96
C ARG A 72 13.69 1.23 -1.91
N LEU A 73 13.25 0.05 -2.36
CA LEU A 73 12.90 -1.11 -1.55
C LEU A 73 13.65 -2.36 -2.05
N ASP A 74 14.92 -2.17 -2.38
CA ASP A 74 15.76 -3.13 -3.07
C ASP A 74 16.54 -4.09 -2.13
N ASN A 75 16.43 -3.90 -0.82
CA ASN A 75 17.06 -4.77 0.16
C ASN A 75 16.20 -4.95 1.43
N ALA A 76 16.48 -6.00 2.21
CA ALA A 76 15.73 -6.34 3.42
C ALA A 76 15.65 -5.17 4.42
N ASN A 77 16.76 -4.48 4.63
CA ASN A 77 16.80 -3.37 5.60
C ASN A 77 15.90 -2.21 5.17
N SER A 78 15.91 -1.83 3.89
CA SER A 78 15.06 -0.75 3.38
C SER A 78 13.57 -1.12 3.46
N ARG A 79 13.23 -2.39 3.18
CA ARG A 79 11.86 -2.91 3.32
C ARG A 79 11.43 -2.94 4.78
N GLN A 80 12.23 -3.52 5.66
CA GLN A 80 11.96 -3.60 7.09
C GLN A 80 11.80 -2.21 7.72
N ASP A 81 12.75 -1.31 7.50
CA ASP A 81 12.75 0.05 8.07
C ASP A 81 11.54 0.86 7.59
N SER A 82 11.28 0.86 6.27
CA SER A 82 10.14 1.60 5.71
C SER A 82 8.81 1.04 6.17
N PHE A 83 8.70 -0.30 6.29
CA PHE A 83 7.46 -0.94 6.73
C PHE A 83 7.22 -0.73 8.22
N THR A 84 8.26 -0.82 9.06
CA THR A 84 8.19 -0.49 10.48
C THR A 84 7.68 0.94 10.70
N LYS A 85 8.23 1.91 9.97
CA LYS A 85 7.78 3.30 10.02
C LYS A 85 6.34 3.49 9.54
N HIS A 86 5.92 2.72 8.54
CA HIS A 86 4.56 2.77 8.03
C HIS A 86 3.51 2.25 9.03
N LEU A 87 3.86 1.23 9.81
CA LEU A 87 3.00 0.65 10.84
C LEU A 87 2.87 1.54 12.08
N ASP A 88 3.86 2.38 12.36
CA ASP A 88 3.81 3.27 13.51
C ASP A 88 3.01 4.54 13.18
N HIS A 89 1.77 4.62 13.69
CA HIS A 89 0.88 5.77 13.50
C HIS A 89 1.41 7.09 14.09
N LYS A 90 2.45 7.06 14.90
CA LYS A 90 3.12 8.26 15.43
C LYS A 90 4.18 8.79 14.48
N VAL A 91 4.60 7.99 13.50
CA VAL A 91 5.61 8.35 12.51
C VAL A 91 4.92 8.89 11.26
N TRP A 92 5.04 10.20 11.02
CA TRP A 92 4.43 10.90 9.87
C TRP A 92 5.38 11.09 8.69
N ILE A 93 6.43 10.29 8.60
CA ILE A 93 7.37 10.32 7.49
C ILE A 93 6.67 9.79 6.23
N PRO A 94 6.84 10.44 5.07
CA PRO A 94 6.35 9.90 3.81
C PRO A 94 6.88 8.50 3.54
N GLY A 95 5.98 7.56 3.25
CA GLY A 95 6.31 6.17 2.98
C GLY A 95 5.79 5.69 1.61
N PRO A 96 6.32 4.56 1.13
CA PRO A 96 5.99 4.01 -0.19
C PRO A 96 4.67 3.22 -0.22
N TYR A 97 4.00 3.08 0.91
CA TYR A 97 2.81 2.22 1.06
C TYR A 97 1.52 3.03 1.17
N ILE A 98 0.42 2.38 0.81
CA ILE A 98 -0.95 2.83 1.07
C ILE A 98 -1.66 1.70 1.80
N SER A 99 -2.16 1.97 3.00
CA SER A 99 -2.89 0.98 3.81
C SER A 99 -4.32 0.82 3.33
N PHE A 100 -4.75 -0.43 3.27
CA PHE A 100 -6.12 -0.85 3.08
C PHE A 100 -6.47 -1.93 4.10
N THR A 101 -7.75 -2.13 4.35
CA THR A 101 -8.27 -3.26 5.13
C THR A 101 -9.34 -4.01 4.34
N THR A 102 -9.59 -5.25 4.68
CA THR A 102 -10.73 -6.04 4.18
C THR A 102 -11.89 -6.10 5.18
N SER A 103 -11.72 -5.48 6.35
CA SER A 103 -12.73 -5.44 7.43
C SER A 103 -13.62 -4.21 7.30
N SER A 104 -14.92 -4.43 7.04
CA SER A 104 -15.92 -3.35 7.06
C SER A 104 -16.07 -2.74 8.45
N THR A 105 -16.05 -3.56 9.50
CA THR A 105 -16.14 -3.07 10.89
C THR A 105 -14.99 -2.13 11.22
N ALA A 106 -13.76 -2.51 10.90
CA ALA A 106 -12.59 -1.65 11.13
C ALA A 106 -12.70 -0.30 10.38
N ILE A 107 -13.24 -0.30 9.16
CA ILE A 107 -13.49 0.92 8.40
C ILE A 107 -14.57 1.78 9.04
N GLU A 108 -15.66 1.18 9.51
CA GLU A 108 -16.74 1.89 10.19
C GLU A 108 -16.26 2.56 11.47
N ASP A 109 -15.53 1.84 12.32
CA ASP A 109 -14.95 2.36 13.56
C ASP A 109 -13.99 3.51 13.29
N LEU A 110 -13.11 3.32 12.32
CA LEU A 110 -12.18 4.37 11.90
C LEU A 110 -12.90 5.59 11.31
N ALA A 111 -13.96 5.39 10.53
CA ALA A 111 -14.77 6.46 9.97
C ALA A 111 -15.44 7.27 11.07
N GLN A 112 -16.10 6.62 12.04
CA GLN A 112 -16.75 7.28 13.17
C GLN A 112 -15.75 8.13 13.98
N MET A 113 -14.58 7.55 14.29
CA MET A 113 -13.53 8.27 15.01
C MET A 113 -13.03 9.50 14.24
N ARG A 114 -12.86 9.39 12.92
CA ARG A 114 -12.33 10.47 12.08
C ARG A 114 -13.36 11.54 11.80
N VAL A 115 -14.62 11.17 11.53
CA VAL A 115 -15.70 12.14 11.30
C VAL A 115 -15.81 13.14 12.45
N ALA A 116 -15.75 12.65 13.70
CA ALA A 116 -15.82 13.51 14.87
C ALA A 116 -14.66 14.53 14.98
N LYS A 117 -13.49 14.21 14.38
CA LYS A 117 -12.28 15.04 14.51
C LYS A 117 -11.93 15.82 13.23
N ARG A 118 -12.30 15.31 12.07
CA ARG A 118 -11.81 15.78 10.76
C ARG A 118 -12.92 16.05 9.75
N GLY A 119 -14.18 15.79 10.10
CA GLY A 119 -15.31 15.94 9.20
C GLY A 119 -15.52 14.78 8.23
N PRO A 120 -16.23 15.00 7.13
CA PRO A 120 -16.64 13.94 6.21
C PRO A 120 -15.47 13.10 5.69
N GLN A 121 -15.71 11.80 5.57
CA GLN A 121 -14.74 10.83 5.05
C GLN A 121 -15.23 10.29 3.72
N THR A 122 -14.30 9.99 2.82
CA THR A 122 -14.57 9.32 1.54
C THR A 122 -14.10 7.87 1.62
N LEU A 123 -14.97 6.93 1.21
CA LEU A 123 -14.62 5.53 1.09
C LEU A 123 -14.12 5.23 -0.32
N THR A 124 -12.94 4.64 -0.41
CA THR A 124 -12.42 4.03 -1.65
C THR A 124 -12.49 2.52 -1.51
N VAL A 125 -13.03 1.88 -2.53
CA VAL A 125 -13.12 0.41 -2.65
C VAL A 125 -12.28 0.00 -3.85
N VAL A 126 -11.38 -0.95 -3.65
CA VAL A 126 -10.45 -1.43 -4.70
C VAL A 126 -10.60 -2.94 -4.85
N ASP A 127 -10.74 -3.40 -6.08
CA ASP A 127 -10.63 -4.82 -6.41
C ASP A 127 -9.15 -5.24 -6.40
N PRO A 128 -8.72 -6.12 -5.47
CA PRO A 128 -7.35 -6.57 -5.40
C PRO A 128 -6.91 -7.35 -6.65
N ASN A 129 -7.83 -8.06 -7.33
CA ASN A 129 -7.51 -8.80 -8.55
C ASN A 129 -7.17 -7.85 -9.70
N SER A 130 -7.98 -6.82 -9.90
CA SER A 130 -7.70 -5.78 -10.89
C SER A 130 -6.36 -5.10 -10.62
N ARG A 131 -6.04 -4.84 -9.36
CA ARG A 131 -4.75 -4.24 -8.98
C ARG A 131 -3.58 -5.15 -9.36
N ILE A 132 -3.65 -6.43 -8.99
CA ILE A 132 -2.61 -7.43 -9.32
C ILE A 132 -2.48 -7.62 -10.83
N ALA A 133 -3.60 -7.69 -11.56
CA ALA A 133 -3.60 -7.81 -13.02
C ALA A 133 -2.94 -6.61 -13.71
N ASN A 134 -2.98 -5.44 -13.09
CA ASN A 134 -2.28 -4.23 -13.56
C ASN A 134 -0.81 -4.16 -13.11
N GLY A 135 -0.25 -5.23 -12.56
CA GLY A 135 1.15 -5.32 -12.15
C GLY A 135 1.47 -4.62 -10.82
N LEU A 136 0.45 -4.27 -10.03
CA LEU A 136 0.61 -3.62 -8.75
C LEU A 136 0.52 -4.64 -7.62
N PRO A 137 1.57 -4.83 -6.81
CA PRO A 137 1.56 -5.82 -5.73
C PRO A 137 0.56 -5.44 -4.63
N VAL A 138 -0.01 -6.48 -4.02
CA VAL A 138 -0.78 -6.38 -2.78
C VAL A 138 -0.02 -7.18 -1.73
N LEU A 139 0.46 -6.50 -0.70
CA LEU A 139 1.21 -7.10 0.39
C LEU A 139 0.29 -7.34 1.58
N HIS A 140 0.47 -8.47 2.24
CA HIS A 140 -0.28 -8.81 3.43
C HIS A 140 0.52 -8.38 4.66
N ALA A 141 0.02 -7.39 5.40
CA ALA A 141 0.78 -6.73 6.46
C ALA A 141 1.34 -7.71 7.50
N THR A 142 0.54 -8.67 7.98
CA THR A 142 1.00 -9.67 8.96
C THR A 142 2.09 -10.58 8.40
N ALA A 143 2.00 -11.00 7.14
CA ALA A 143 3.03 -11.83 6.51
C ALA A 143 4.36 -11.07 6.37
N GLU A 144 4.30 -9.77 6.02
CA GLU A 144 5.50 -8.94 5.95
C GLU A 144 6.12 -8.71 7.32
N MET A 145 5.30 -8.51 8.35
CA MET A 145 5.77 -8.38 9.73
C MET A 145 6.47 -9.64 10.20
N ASP A 146 5.88 -10.81 9.94
CA ASP A 146 6.48 -12.10 10.31
C ASP A 146 7.81 -12.29 9.58
N HIS A 147 7.85 -12.02 8.27
CA HIS A 147 9.07 -12.17 7.47
C HIS A 147 10.22 -11.28 7.96
N TYR A 148 9.94 -10.02 8.25
CA TYR A 148 10.95 -9.05 8.70
C TYR A 148 11.10 -9.00 10.23
N ASN A 149 10.43 -9.87 10.99
CA ASN A 149 10.44 -9.89 12.45
C ASN A 149 10.11 -8.51 13.06
N ILE A 150 9.07 -7.87 12.50
CA ILE A 150 8.57 -6.57 12.96
C ILE A 150 7.50 -6.82 14.01
N ARG A 151 7.66 -6.22 15.18
CA ARG A 151 6.63 -6.27 16.23
C ARG A 151 5.46 -5.35 15.88
N ASP A 152 4.24 -5.83 16.12
CA ASP A 152 3.07 -4.98 16.05
C ASP A 152 3.15 -3.90 17.14
N PRO A 153 3.25 -2.60 16.76
CA PRO A 153 3.40 -1.53 17.72
C PRO A 153 2.15 -1.31 18.59
N TYR A 154 1.00 -1.87 18.19
CA TYR A 154 -0.29 -1.64 18.85
C TYR A 154 -1.00 -2.92 19.27
N GLY A 155 -0.51 -4.11 18.90
CA GLY A 155 -1.13 -5.40 19.23
C GLY A 155 -2.49 -5.65 18.58
N GLN A 156 -2.82 -4.91 17.50
CA GLN A 156 -4.16 -4.89 16.92
C GLN A 156 -4.25 -5.44 15.49
N LEU A 157 -3.12 -5.78 14.88
CA LEU A 157 -3.08 -6.18 13.45
C LEU A 157 -3.71 -7.54 13.16
N ASN A 158 -4.07 -8.32 14.16
CA ASN A 158 -4.83 -9.56 13.99
C ASN A 158 -6.32 -9.31 13.73
N GLU A 159 -6.79 -8.08 13.82
CA GLU A 159 -8.20 -7.70 13.62
C GLU A 159 -8.47 -7.00 12.27
N TYR A 160 -7.42 -6.75 11.47
CA TYR A 160 -7.52 -6.01 10.22
C TYR A 160 -7.20 -6.85 8.98
#